data_cacce763e74dea25a1275dfd4bd4575b
#
_entry.id   cacce763e74dea25a1275dfd4bd4575b
#
_cell.length_a   1.000
_cell.length_b   1.000
_cell.length_c   1.000
_cell.angle_alpha   90.00
_cell.angle_beta   90.00
_cell.angle_gamma   90.00
#
_symmetry.space_group_name_H-M   'P 1'
#
loop_
_entity.id
_entity.type
_entity.pdbx_description
1 polymer ?
#
loop_
_entity_poly.entity_id
_entity_poly.type
_entity_poly.pdbx_seq_one_letter_code
_entity_poly.pdbx_strand_id
1 'polypeptide(L)'
;DFDDMAARIGPYIAPHKVRDTKIAYQSDIIEMGNWKLAMENNRECYHCDANHPELTVPLFAYGFGFAPEEMDPIDLENAQRYEALRQTSHSQWEAMGLPSREIDELDTMVTGFRTERLPLDGDGESHTMDTRAACRIPLGALTNAKLGGLSFWTQPNSWHHFLGDHIVTFAVFPLDAGRTLVRTKWLVNKDAVEGVDYDIE
;
A
#
# COMPACT_ATOMS: atom_id res chain seq x y z
N ASP A 1 -17.87 8.60 -11.90
CA ASP A 1 -16.88 7.58 -11.48
C ASP A 1 -15.70 8.18 -10.73
N PHE A 2 -14.97 9.15 -11.33
CA PHE A 2 -13.83 9.76 -10.65
C PHE A 2 -14.26 10.53 -9.39
N ASP A 3 -15.32 11.29 -9.46
CA ASP A 3 -15.83 12.06 -8.32
C ASP A 3 -16.29 11.15 -7.18
N ASP A 4 -16.94 10.04 -7.51
CA ASP A 4 -17.33 9.01 -6.53
C ASP A 4 -16.12 8.37 -5.86
N MET A 5 -15.12 7.95 -6.65
CA MET A 5 -13.88 7.42 -6.13
C MET A 5 -13.17 8.46 -5.25
N ALA A 6 -13.05 9.69 -5.73
CA ALA A 6 -12.41 10.78 -5.00
C ALA A 6 -13.12 11.10 -3.68
N ALA A 7 -14.45 11.08 -3.66
CA ALA A 7 -15.24 11.28 -2.46
C ALA A 7 -15.04 10.17 -1.43
N ARG A 8 -14.88 8.93 -1.86
CA ARG A 8 -14.67 7.77 -0.97
C ARG A 8 -13.24 7.69 -0.45
N ILE A 9 -12.22 7.78 -1.33
CA ILE A 9 -10.82 7.64 -0.93
C ILE A 9 -10.26 8.91 -0.31
N GLY A 10 -10.78 10.07 -0.68
CA GLY A 10 -10.30 11.37 -0.22
C GLY A 10 -10.12 11.47 1.30
N PRO A 11 -11.09 11.10 2.14
CA PRO A 11 -10.94 11.09 3.59
C PRO A 11 -9.79 10.21 4.11
N TYR A 12 -9.49 9.09 3.43
CA TYR A 12 -8.43 8.16 3.81
C TYR A 12 -7.03 8.68 3.49
N ILE A 13 -6.87 9.41 2.38
CA ILE A 13 -5.58 9.98 1.97
C ILE A 13 -5.34 11.39 2.53
N ALA A 14 -6.40 12.10 2.92
CA ALA A 14 -6.29 13.46 3.44
C ALA A 14 -5.29 13.62 4.60
N PRO A 15 -5.20 12.69 5.58
CA PRO A 15 -4.23 12.78 6.66
C PRO A 15 -2.77 12.80 6.20
N HIS A 16 -2.46 12.20 5.05
CA HIS A 16 -1.10 12.16 4.49
C HIS A 16 -0.64 13.50 3.90
N LYS A 17 -1.57 14.44 3.66
CA LYS A 17 -1.29 15.77 3.07
C LYS A 17 -0.36 15.68 1.87
N VAL A 18 -0.76 14.96 0.84
CA VAL A 18 0.07 14.66 -0.36
C VAL A 18 0.71 15.92 -0.98
N ARG A 19 0.09 17.10 -0.85
CA ARG A 19 0.66 18.35 -1.34
C ARG A 19 1.87 18.85 -0.52
N ASP A 20 2.06 18.29 0.66
CA ASP A 20 3.21 18.56 1.54
C ASP A 20 4.26 17.43 1.45
N THR A 21 4.30 16.72 0.34
CA THR A 21 5.33 15.72 0.04
C THR A 21 6.26 16.19 -1.08
N LYS A 22 7.42 15.55 -1.17
CA LYS A 22 8.33 15.65 -2.30
C LYS A 22 8.70 14.25 -2.80
N ILE A 23 9.09 14.15 -4.06
CA ILE A 23 9.64 12.92 -4.62
C ILE A 23 11.06 12.77 -4.09
N ALA A 24 11.28 11.73 -3.27
CA ALA A 24 12.60 11.33 -2.82
C ALA A 24 13.34 10.61 -3.95
N TYR A 25 12.66 9.69 -4.61
CA TYR A 25 13.23 8.91 -5.70
C TYR A 25 12.18 8.58 -6.77
N GLN A 26 12.63 8.45 -8.02
CA GLN A 26 11.82 7.94 -9.12
C GLN A 26 12.61 6.93 -9.93
N SER A 27 11.96 5.82 -10.25
CA SER A 27 12.49 4.81 -11.17
C SER A 27 11.57 4.67 -12.38
N ASP A 28 12.16 4.57 -13.56
CA ASP A 28 11.49 4.28 -14.81
C ASP A 28 12.09 2.99 -15.38
N ILE A 29 11.29 1.93 -15.46
CA ILE A 29 11.71 0.62 -15.95
C ILE A 29 10.90 0.27 -17.19
N ILE A 30 11.56 -0.26 -18.22
CA ILE A 30 10.88 -0.82 -19.39
C ILE A 30 10.76 -2.32 -19.22
N GLU A 31 9.55 -2.77 -18.98
CA GLU A 31 9.21 -4.18 -18.91
C GLU A 31 8.92 -4.74 -20.31
N MET A 32 9.50 -5.90 -20.61
CA MET A 32 9.28 -6.61 -21.85
C MET A 32 8.02 -7.47 -21.77
N GLY A 33 6.88 -6.81 -21.72
CA GLY A 33 5.57 -7.42 -21.56
C GLY A 33 4.42 -6.44 -21.79
N ASN A 34 3.21 -6.99 -21.91
CA ASN A 34 2.01 -6.18 -22.02
C ASN A 34 1.68 -5.53 -20.67
N TRP A 35 1.25 -4.28 -20.68
CA TRP A 35 0.94 -3.50 -19.49
C TRP A 35 -0.12 -4.16 -18.55
N LYS A 36 -1.02 -4.97 -19.11
CA LYS A 36 -2.02 -5.70 -18.31
C LYS A 36 -1.36 -6.74 -17.41
N LEU A 37 -0.26 -7.39 -17.87
CA LEU A 37 0.48 -8.34 -17.05
C LEU A 37 1.09 -7.67 -15.82
N ALA A 38 1.65 -6.46 -15.97
CA ALA A 38 2.17 -5.69 -14.85
C ALA A 38 1.05 -5.32 -13.84
N MET A 39 -0.14 -4.98 -14.34
CA MET A 39 -1.29 -4.69 -13.49
C MET A 39 -1.83 -5.94 -12.79
N GLU A 40 -1.89 -7.08 -13.49
CA GLU A 40 -2.34 -8.35 -12.91
C GLU A 40 -1.38 -8.85 -11.85
N ASN A 41 -0.06 -8.79 -12.10
CA ASN A 41 0.96 -9.18 -11.12
C ASN A 41 0.85 -8.39 -9.81
N ASN A 42 0.50 -7.11 -9.87
CA ASN A 42 0.26 -6.33 -8.65
C ASN A 42 -1.06 -6.68 -7.92
N ARG A 43 -2.01 -7.31 -8.60
CA ARG A 43 -3.32 -7.66 -8.04
C ARG A 43 -3.40 -9.03 -7.41
N GLU A 44 -2.41 -9.85 -7.58
CA GLU A 44 -2.29 -11.18 -6.99
C GLU A 44 -1.05 -11.25 -6.10
N CYS A 45 -0.96 -12.22 -5.21
CA CYS A 45 0.12 -12.30 -4.23
C CYS A 45 0.70 -13.70 -4.02
N TYR A 46 0.42 -14.68 -4.90
CA TYR A 46 1.08 -15.99 -4.74
C TYR A 46 2.57 -15.99 -5.08
N HIS A 47 3.07 -14.91 -5.67
CA HIS A 47 4.51 -14.70 -5.86
C HIS A 47 5.17 -14.01 -4.66
N CYS A 48 4.40 -13.42 -3.74
CA CYS A 48 4.94 -12.54 -2.70
C CYS A 48 5.93 -13.23 -1.77
N ASP A 49 5.60 -14.40 -1.26
CA ASP A 49 6.47 -15.12 -0.33
C ASP A 49 7.82 -15.52 -0.94
N ALA A 50 7.83 -15.76 -2.25
CA ALA A 50 9.04 -16.17 -2.97
C ALA A 50 9.89 -14.97 -3.43
N ASN A 51 9.24 -13.85 -3.79
CA ASN A 51 9.91 -12.71 -4.43
C ASN A 51 10.05 -11.49 -3.53
N HIS A 52 9.19 -11.38 -2.50
CA HIS A 52 9.14 -10.23 -1.58
C HIS A 52 8.95 -10.67 -0.13
N PRO A 53 9.77 -11.59 0.41
CA PRO A 53 9.58 -12.10 1.77
C PRO A 53 9.59 -10.98 2.82
N GLU A 54 10.32 -9.89 2.58
CA GLU A 54 10.34 -8.70 3.42
C GLU A 54 8.99 -7.98 3.49
N LEU A 55 8.16 -8.06 2.45
CA LEU A 55 6.81 -7.49 2.47
C LEU A 55 5.83 -8.32 3.28
N THR A 56 6.03 -9.62 3.38
CA THR A 56 5.13 -10.50 4.12
C THR A 56 5.25 -10.31 5.63
N VAL A 57 6.36 -9.79 6.12
CA VAL A 57 6.55 -9.48 7.54
C VAL A 57 5.63 -8.34 8.01
N PRO A 58 5.64 -7.14 7.40
CA PRO A 58 4.78 -6.04 7.85
C PRO A 58 3.37 -6.06 7.26
N LEU A 59 3.15 -6.76 6.13
CA LEU A 59 1.91 -6.67 5.36
C LEU A 59 0.90 -7.76 5.61
N PHE A 60 1.32 -8.86 6.17
CA PHE A 60 0.47 -9.97 5.86
C PHE A 60 -0.14 -10.76 6.84
N ALA A 61 -1.21 -10.77 6.64
CA ALA A 61 -2.21 -11.39 5.81
C ALA A 61 -1.89 -12.84 5.45
N TYR A 62 -1.68 -13.68 6.43
CA TYR A 62 -1.70 -15.11 6.20
C TYR A 62 -3.07 -15.51 5.63
N GLY A 63 -3.05 -16.31 4.57
CA GLY A 63 -4.27 -16.78 3.94
C GLY A 63 -4.98 -15.75 3.08
N PHE A 64 -4.32 -14.70 2.64
CA PHE A 64 -4.89 -13.72 1.75
C PHE A 64 -5.34 -14.37 0.44
N GLY A 65 -6.64 -14.41 0.21
CA GLY A 65 -7.25 -15.05 -0.95
C GLY A 65 -7.57 -16.53 -0.79
N PHE A 66 -7.31 -17.15 0.36
CA PHE A 66 -7.70 -18.52 0.67
C PHE A 66 -8.87 -18.57 1.63
N ALA A 67 -9.76 -19.53 1.43
CA ALA A 67 -10.81 -19.80 2.40
C ALA A 67 -10.22 -20.49 3.65
N PRO A 68 -10.78 -20.26 4.87
CA PRO A 68 -10.26 -20.88 6.09
C PRO A 68 -10.12 -22.40 6.04
N GLU A 69 -11.00 -23.08 5.29
CA GLU A 69 -10.98 -24.53 5.09
C GLU A 69 -9.85 -25.01 4.17
N GLU A 70 -9.21 -24.12 3.44
CA GLU A 70 -8.09 -24.39 2.54
C GLU A 70 -6.73 -24.14 3.22
N MET A 71 -6.73 -23.54 4.41
CA MET A 71 -5.52 -23.21 5.16
C MET A 71 -5.04 -24.39 5.98
N ASP A 72 -3.73 -24.52 6.12
CA ASP A 72 -3.19 -25.39 7.14
C ASP A 72 -3.42 -24.81 8.56
N PRO A 73 -3.26 -25.63 9.63
CA PRO A 73 -3.55 -25.15 11.00
C PRO A 73 -2.69 -23.95 11.45
N ILE A 74 -1.46 -23.84 10.98
CA ILE A 74 -0.54 -22.74 11.34
C ILE A 74 -0.99 -21.45 10.63
N ASP A 75 -1.29 -21.54 9.35
CA ASP A 75 -1.77 -20.41 8.58
C ASP A 75 -3.13 -19.92 9.09
N LEU A 76 -4.01 -20.84 9.48
CA LEU A 76 -5.29 -20.49 10.09
C LEU A 76 -5.11 -19.74 11.43
N GLU A 77 -4.21 -20.20 12.29
CA GLU A 77 -3.89 -19.52 13.55
C GLU A 77 -3.33 -18.10 13.30
N ASN A 78 -2.40 -17.98 12.36
CA ASN A 78 -1.82 -16.70 11.96
C ASN A 78 -2.87 -15.75 11.37
N ALA A 79 -3.77 -16.26 10.53
CA ALA A 79 -4.86 -15.48 9.96
C ALA A 79 -5.82 -14.97 11.04
N GLN A 80 -6.15 -15.80 12.04
CA GLN A 80 -6.99 -15.42 13.17
C GLN A 80 -6.30 -14.35 14.05
N ARG A 81 -5.00 -14.50 14.31
CA ARG A 81 -4.20 -13.53 15.03
C ARG A 81 -4.17 -12.18 14.31
N TYR A 82 -3.96 -12.21 13.00
CA TYR A 82 -3.95 -11.00 12.17
C TYR A 82 -5.32 -10.32 12.14
N GLU A 83 -6.41 -11.08 12.05
CA GLU A 83 -7.76 -10.53 12.12
C GLU A 83 -8.03 -9.82 13.46
N ALA A 84 -7.57 -10.40 14.57
CA ALA A 84 -7.68 -9.75 15.88
C ALA A 84 -6.86 -8.45 15.95
N LEU A 85 -5.67 -8.44 15.37
CA LEU A 85 -4.84 -7.24 15.22
C LEU A 85 -5.56 -6.18 14.37
N ARG A 86 -6.16 -6.58 13.24
CA ARG A 86 -6.91 -5.70 12.34
C ARG A 86 -8.07 -5.01 13.07
N GLN A 87 -8.88 -5.76 13.79
CA GLN A 87 -10.02 -5.22 14.57
C GLN A 87 -9.57 -4.25 15.67
N THR A 88 -8.50 -4.58 16.37
CA THR A 88 -7.94 -3.72 17.42
C THR A 88 -7.39 -2.42 16.82
N SER A 89 -6.68 -2.51 15.71
CA SER A 89 -6.11 -1.36 15.00
C SER A 89 -7.18 -0.43 14.47
N HIS A 90 -8.23 -0.95 13.86
CA HIS A 90 -9.37 -0.15 13.41
C HIS A 90 -9.99 0.64 14.56
N SER A 91 -10.21 0.00 15.71
CA SER A 91 -10.77 0.68 16.88
C SER A 91 -9.88 1.81 17.40
N GLN A 92 -8.55 1.60 17.39
CA GLN A 92 -7.59 2.64 17.77
C GLN A 92 -7.56 3.79 16.76
N TRP A 93 -7.55 3.50 15.46
CA TRP A 93 -7.54 4.52 14.41
C TRP A 93 -8.83 5.35 14.40
N GLU A 94 -9.98 4.72 14.61
CA GLU A 94 -11.26 5.42 14.76
C GLU A 94 -11.24 6.39 15.95
N ALA A 95 -10.69 5.95 17.10
CA ALA A 95 -10.52 6.81 18.27
C ALA A 95 -9.59 8.01 18.01
N MET A 96 -8.65 7.87 17.06
CA MET A 96 -7.77 8.95 16.60
C MET A 96 -8.39 9.81 15.49
N GLY A 97 -9.58 9.49 15.02
CA GLY A 97 -10.22 10.14 13.87
C GLY A 97 -9.57 9.80 12.52
N LEU A 98 -8.83 8.71 12.44
CA LEU A 98 -8.19 8.24 11.21
C LEU A 98 -9.10 7.21 10.51
N PRO A 99 -9.63 7.52 9.32
CA PRO A 99 -10.45 6.58 8.55
C PRO A 99 -9.67 5.30 8.22
N SER A 100 -10.27 4.15 8.47
CA SER A 100 -9.56 2.88 8.38
C SER A 100 -10.38 1.70 7.87
N ARG A 101 -11.71 1.70 8.10
CA ARG A 101 -12.57 0.57 7.71
C ARG A 101 -12.60 0.37 6.21
N GLU A 102 -12.97 -0.84 5.80
CA GLU A 102 -13.13 -1.18 4.39
C GLU A 102 -14.04 -0.18 3.67
N ILE A 103 -13.60 0.25 2.51
CA ILE A 103 -14.39 1.01 1.56
C ILE A 103 -15.00 0.00 0.58
N ASP A 104 -16.30 -0.03 0.49
CA ASP A 104 -17.02 -0.85 -0.48
C ASP A 104 -16.57 -0.55 -1.92
N GLU A 105 -16.58 -1.57 -2.76
CA GLU A 105 -16.38 -1.39 -4.19
C GLU A 105 -17.33 -0.33 -4.74
N LEU A 106 -16.78 0.50 -5.60
CA LEU A 106 -17.63 1.33 -6.44
C LEU A 106 -18.43 0.42 -7.37
N ASP A 107 -19.75 0.54 -7.34
CA ASP A 107 -20.66 -0.17 -8.22
C ASP A 107 -20.58 0.37 -9.66
N THR A 108 -19.36 0.43 -10.20
CA THR A 108 -19.11 0.81 -11.58
C THR A 108 -18.21 -0.19 -12.27
N MET A 109 -18.50 -0.48 -13.52
CA MET A 109 -17.72 -1.40 -14.36
C MET A 109 -16.32 -0.87 -14.72
N VAL A 110 -16.07 0.42 -14.52
CA VAL A 110 -14.84 1.10 -15.00
C VAL A 110 -13.80 1.27 -13.92
N THR A 111 -14.23 1.49 -12.68
CA THR A 111 -13.34 1.86 -11.56
C THR A 111 -13.63 1.05 -10.31
N GLY A 112 -13.87 -0.25 -10.45
CA GLY A 112 -13.98 -1.15 -9.30
C GLY A 112 -12.85 -0.86 -8.31
N PHE A 113 -13.22 -0.49 -7.10
CA PHE A 113 -12.29 0.01 -6.10
C PHE A 113 -12.66 -0.55 -4.73
N ARG A 114 -11.69 -1.19 -4.10
CA ARG A 114 -11.83 -1.68 -2.75
C ARG A 114 -10.52 -1.43 -2.01
N THR A 115 -10.60 -0.92 -0.83
CA THR A 115 -9.44 -0.76 0.05
C THR A 115 -9.86 -0.64 1.51
N GLU A 116 -8.91 -0.87 2.39
CA GLU A 116 -8.98 -0.54 3.81
C GLU A 116 -7.58 -0.20 4.31
N ARG A 117 -7.48 0.39 5.48
CA ARG A 117 -6.20 0.53 6.16
C ARG A 117 -5.89 -0.78 6.90
N LEU A 118 -4.80 -1.43 6.52
CA LEU A 118 -4.34 -2.67 7.14
C LEU A 118 -3.22 -2.40 8.14
N PRO A 119 -3.22 -3.05 9.29
CA PRO A 119 -2.11 -2.93 10.24
C PRO A 119 -0.86 -3.60 9.69
N LEU A 120 0.29 -3.13 10.15
CA LEU A 120 1.57 -3.80 9.94
C LEU A 120 1.75 -4.86 11.03
N ASP A 121 2.03 -6.09 10.62
CA ASP A 121 2.19 -7.22 11.54
C ASP A 121 3.56 -7.21 12.22
N GLY A 122 3.66 -7.88 13.35
CA GLY A 122 4.89 -8.06 14.10
C GLY A 122 5.58 -6.74 14.47
N ASP A 123 6.89 -6.72 14.36
CA ASP A 123 7.74 -5.55 14.66
C ASP A 123 7.95 -4.63 13.45
N GLY A 124 7.33 -4.91 12.31
CA GLY A 124 7.42 -4.10 11.11
C GLY A 124 6.86 -2.69 11.32
N GLU A 125 7.57 -1.70 10.81
CA GLU A 125 7.20 -0.28 10.89
C GLU A 125 6.69 0.27 9.56
N SER A 126 7.21 -0.25 8.45
CA SER A 126 6.88 0.23 7.11
C SER A 126 7.16 -0.82 6.03
N HIS A 127 6.81 -0.51 4.78
CA HIS A 127 7.08 -1.36 3.62
C HIS A 127 8.46 -1.05 3.04
N THR A 128 9.48 -1.54 3.68
CA THR A 128 10.89 -1.41 3.29
C THR A 128 11.59 -2.77 3.40
N MET A 129 12.75 -2.90 2.78
CA MET A 129 13.52 -4.15 2.78
C MET A 129 13.92 -4.62 4.19
N ASP A 130 14.13 -3.68 5.12
CA ASP A 130 14.46 -3.96 6.52
C ASP A 130 13.25 -3.82 7.46
N THR A 131 12.07 -3.56 6.91
CA THR A 131 10.81 -3.33 7.63
C THR A 131 10.79 -2.10 8.55
N ARG A 132 11.81 -1.24 8.50
CA ARG A 132 11.88 -0.01 9.28
C ARG A 132 11.24 1.15 8.56
N ALA A 133 11.03 2.25 9.27
CA ALA A 133 10.54 3.47 8.66
C ALA A 133 11.52 3.99 7.59
N ALA A 134 11.03 4.23 6.38
CA ALA A 134 11.80 4.80 5.28
C ALA A 134 12.17 6.27 5.52
N CYS A 135 11.33 6.99 6.27
CA CYS A 135 11.55 8.38 6.62
C CYS A 135 11.22 8.63 8.10
N ARG A 136 12.10 9.36 8.79
CA ARG A 136 11.93 9.70 10.21
C ARG A 136 10.81 10.73 10.43
N ILE A 137 10.51 11.54 9.43
CA ILE A 137 9.45 12.56 9.49
C ILE A 137 8.18 11.97 8.92
N PRO A 138 7.13 11.72 9.73
CA PRO A 138 5.85 11.20 9.26
C PRO A 138 5.17 12.14 8.26
N LEU A 139 4.26 11.59 7.48
CA LEU A 139 3.49 12.35 6.51
C LEU A 139 2.34 13.13 7.15
N GLY A 140 2.24 14.36 6.76
CA GLY A 140 1.09 15.22 7.04
C GLY A 140 0.66 15.32 8.51
N ALA A 141 -0.47 14.72 8.86
CA ALA A 141 -1.02 14.70 10.21
C ALA A 141 -0.75 13.38 10.96
N LEU A 142 0.00 12.46 10.34
CA LEU A 142 0.33 11.17 10.94
C LEU A 142 1.45 11.33 11.98
N THR A 143 1.46 10.48 12.99
CA THR A 143 2.33 10.65 14.16
C THR A 143 3.53 9.68 14.18
N ASN A 144 3.48 8.61 13.40
CA ASN A 144 4.54 7.62 13.28
C ASN A 144 4.37 6.79 12.00
N ALA A 145 5.35 5.97 11.66
CA ALA A 145 5.30 5.09 10.49
C ALA A 145 4.26 3.96 10.66
N LYS A 146 4.18 3.35 11.84
CA LYS A 146 3.36 2.17 12.13
C LYS A 146 1.87 2.50 12.35
N LEU A 147 1.29 3.31 11.46
CA LEU A 147 -0.16 3.61 11.43
C LEU A 147 -0.91 2.80 10.35
N GLY A 148 -0.33 1.69 9.95
CA GLY A 148 -0.88 0.83 8.91
C GLY A 148 -0.65 1.35 7.50
N GLY A 149 -0.94 0.51 6.53
CA GLY A 149 -0.84 0.79 5.10
C GLY A 149 -2.21 0.87 4.45
N LEU A 150 -2.37 1.80 3.52
CA LEU A 150 -3.54 1.92 2.66
C LEU A 150 -3.09 1.65 1.23
N SER A 151 -3.54 0.54 0.65
CA SER A 151 -3.19 0.15 -0.72
C SER A 151 -4.42 0.16 -1.60
N PHE A 152 -4.35 0.75 -2.77
CA PHE A 152 -5.47 0.80 -3.71
C PHE A 152 -5.02 1.00 -5.15
N TRP A 153 -5.88 0.62 -6.08
CA TRP A 153 -5.68 0.82 -7.51
C TRP A 153 -6.49 1.99 -8.02
N THR A 154 -5.91 2.76 -8.93
CA THR A 154 -6.65 3.71 -9.75
C THR A 154 -6.60 3.23 -11.20
N GLN A 155 -7.73 2.70 -11.64
CA GLN A 155 -7.86 2.18 -13.00
C GLN A 155 -7.68 3.30 -14.03
N PRO A 156 -7.10 3.00 -15.20
CA PRO A 156 -6.79 1.66 -15.68
C PRO A 156 -5.36 1.18 -15.35
N ASN A 157 -4.45 2.03 -14.89
CA ASN A 157 -3.03 1.77 -15.03
C ASN A 157 -2.15 2.22 -13.86
N SER A 158 -2.67 2.36 -12.67
CA SER A 158 -1.86 2.74 -11.51
C SER A 158 -2.33 2.12 -10.20
N TRP A 159 -1.38 2.02 -9.25
CA TRP A 159 -1.66 1.60 -7.87
C TRP A 159 -0.77 2.36 -6.90
N HIS A 160 -1.18 2.38 -5.66
CA HIS A 160 -0.59 3.23 -4.65
C HIS A 160 -0.54 2.53 -3.30
N HIS A 161 0.54 2.80 -2.54
CA HIS A 161 0.70 2.40 -1.15
C HIS A 161 0.95 3.66 -0.32
N PHE A 162 0.05 3.96 0.60
CA PHE A 162 0.13 5.09 1.50
C PHE A 162 0.44 4.58 2.90
N LEU A 163 1.63 4.89 3.38
CA LEU A 163 2.13 4.53 4.71
C LEU A 163 2.22 5.77 5.60
N GLY A 164 2.61 5.60 6.85
CA GLY A 164 2.73 6.72 7.78
C GLY A 164 3.93 7.62 7.51
N ASP A 165 4.95 7.10 6.87
CA ASP A 165 6.26 7.72 6.65
C ASP A 165 6.55 8.05 5.18
N HIS A 166 5.98 7.31 4.25
CA HIS A 166 6.18 7.53 2.81
C HIS A 166 4.98 7.07 1.98
N ILE A 167 5.00 7.42 0.70
CA ILE A 167 4.03 6.96 -0.29
C ILE A 167 4.80 6.35 -1.44
N VAL A 168 4.38 5.18 -1.92
CA VAL A 168 4.85 4.61 -3.18
C VAL A 168 3.72 4.65 -4.20
N THR A 169 3.99 5.18 -5.38
CA THR A 169 3.01 5.19 -6.47
C THR A 169 3.60 4.58 -7.72
N PHE A 170 2.80 3.78 -8.41
CA PHE A 170 3.14 3.13 -9.66
C PHE A 170 2.19 3.59 -10.76
N ALA A 171 2.76 3.86 -11.93
CA ALA A 171 2.00 4.13 -13.13
C ALA A 171 2.58 3.32 -14.29
N VAL A 172 1.71 2.67 -15.04
CA VAL A 172 2.04 1.74 -16.10
C VAL A 172 1.61 2.34 -17.44
N PHE A 173 2.55 2.55 -18.33
CA PHE A 173 2.30 3.16 -19.62
C PHE A 173 2.62 2.18 -20.75
N PRO A 174 1.63 1.73 -21.52
CA PRO A 174 1.88 0.88 -22.68
C PRO A 174 2.67 1.66 -23.74
N LEU A 175 3.83 1.16 -24.11
CA LEU A 175 4.62 1.69 -25.21
C LEU A 175 4.22 1.03 -26.54
N ASP A 176 4.00 -0.27 -26.50
CA ASP A 176 3.41 -1.09 -27.55
C ASP A 176 2.82 -2.39 -26.96
N ALA A 177 2.45 -3.34 -27.78
CA ALA A 177 1.83 -4.59 -27.34
C ALA A 177 2.75 -5.48 -26.46
N GLY A 178 4.05 -5.33 -26.57
CA GLY A 178 5.06 -6.14 -25.88
C GLY A 178 6.00 -5.36 -24.98
N ARG A 179 5.80 -4.05 -24.83
CA ARG A 179 6.66 -3.21 -23.97
C ARG A 179 5.83 -2.23 -23.15
N THR A 180 6.21 -2.10 -21.91
CA THR A 180 5.53 -1.26 -20.93
C THR A 180 6.55 -0.44 -20.14
N LEU A 181 6.32 0.86 -20.00
CA LEU A 181 7.03 1.69 -19.04
C LEU A 181 6.33 1.59 -17.69
N VAL A 182 7.04 1.14 -16.68
CA VAL A 182 6.61 1.17 -15.28
C VAL A 182 7.34 2.30 -14.58
N ARG A 183 6.60 3.31 -14.14
CA ARG A 183 7.14 4.44 -13.38
C ARG A 183 6.76 4.28 -11.91
N THR A 184 7.77 4.23 -11.07
CA THR A 184 7.61 4.20 -9.62
C THR A 184 8.12 5.49 -9.01
N LYS A 185 7.37 6.06 -8.06
CA LYS A 185 7.80 7.23 -7.30
C LYS A 185 7.66 6.95 -5.82
N TRP A 186 8.68 7.31 -5.07
CA TRP A 186 8.68 7.34 -3.62
C TRP A 186 8.59 8.78 -3.15
N LEU A 187 7.58 9.08 -2.33
CA LEU A 187 7.35 10.42 -1.81
C LEU A 187 7.52 10.38 -0.29
N VAL A 188 8.21 11.39 0.22
CA VAL A 188 8.42 11.62 1.65
C VAL A 188 7.91 13.00 2.03
N ASN A 189 7.90 13.31 3.33
CA ASN A 189 7.58 14.66 3.82
C ASN A 189 8.48 15.70 3.12
N LYS A 190 7.91 16.82 2.69
CA LYS A 190 8.65 17.86 1.95
C LYS A 190 9.83 18.43 2.71
N ASP A 191 9.76 18.44 4.07
CA ASP A 191 10.77 19.00 4.94
C ASP A 191 11.86 18.00 5.33
N ALA A 192 11.68 16.69 4.97
CA ALA A 192 12.67 15.66 5.23
C ALA A 192 13.96 15.89 4.42
N VAL A 193 15.11 15.63 5.01
CA VAL A 193 16.44 15.86 4.43
C VAL A 193 17.10 14.52 4.12
N GLU A 194 17.52 14.33 2.87
CA GLU A 194 18.28 13.14 2.44
C GLU A 194 19.61 13.04 3.21
N GLY A 195 19.98 11.82 3.59
CA GLY A 195 21.14 11.54 4.44
C GLY A 195 20.95 11.86 5.92
N VAL A 196 19.77 12.40 6.31
CA VAL A 196 19.42 12.71 7.70
C VAL A 196 18.13 12.02 8.11
N ASP A 197 17.06 12.25 7.36
CA ASP A 197 15.73 11.76 7.67
C ASP A 197 15.34 10.54 6.83
N TYR A 198 15.90 10.39 5.66
CA TYR A 198 15.76 9.23 4.76
C TYR A 198 17.02 9.04 3.95
N ASP A 199 17.20 7.85 3.40
CA ASP A 199 18.27 7.51 2.47
C ASP A 199 17.69 6.80 1.25
N ILE A 200 18.31 6.98 0.08
CA ILE A 200 17.90 6.34 -1.18
C ILE A 200 18.86 5.21 -1.62
N GLU A 201 19.87 4.87 -0.80
CA GLU A 201 20.82 3.76 -1.05
C GLU A 201 20.26 2.41 -0.59
#